data_5cafc8be4db8aa89bcfc27f0a9b51038
#
_entry.id   5cafc8be4db8aa89bcfc27f0a9b51038
#
_cell.length_a   1.000
_cell.length_b   1.000
_cell.length_c   1.000
_cell.angle_alpha   90.00
_cell.angle_beta   90.00
_cell.angle_gamma   90.00
#
_symmetry.space_group_name_H-M   'P 1'
#
loop_
_entity.id
_entity.type
_entity.pdbx_description
1 polymer ?
#
loop_
_entity_poly.entity_id
_entity_poly.type
_entity_poly.pdbx_seq_one_letter_code
_entity_poly.pdbx_strand_id
1 'polypeptide(L)'
;MRSREAEKSDCCRTLSQNITQYPPGNLPSIRLTHGQAIWVLTMLGYGDGVSPKTFYEYIKSLRKLGIPFGRQTLRSQKRTLAYYGYSELMELAVTLSLRVYHVVPDSVLTAIVDNRSKLHRIYRRAYDQRFTGKGTPTVLDIQGSPIELRGCFLDLGIRFSGGRLVRFGPPKSLSPMEALALSVQRMRTTQTWLPLGLSALAERVAVLALAAPIIRRGQSPKPQSRSAEKPGTS
;
A
#
# COMPACT_ATOMS: atom_id res chain seq x y z
N MET A 1 -9.07 -23.46 -6.42
CA MET A 1 -8.82 -22.01 -6.21
C MET A 1 -9.20 -21.48 -4.81
N ARG A 2 -10.20 -22.05 -4.11
CA ARG A 2 -10.67 -21.56 -2.78
C ARG A 2 -9.66 -21.65 -1.61
N SER A 3 -8.65 -22.52 -1.63
CA SER A 3 -7.77 -22.73 -0.47
C SER A 3 -6.63 -21.70 -0.29
N ARG A 4 -6.28 -20.90 -1.32
CA ARG A 4 -5.26 -19.84 -1.21
C ARG A 4 -5.75 -18.58 -0.48
N GLU A 5 -7.04 -18.29 -0.58
CA GLU A 5 -7.66 -17.14 0.09
C GLU A 5 -7.82 -17.40 1.60
N ALA A 6 -8.11 -18.64 2.00
CA ALA A 6 -8.23 -19.00 3.41
C ALA A 6 -6.87 -18.90 4.16
N GLU A 7 -5.76 -19.38 3.58
CA GLU A 7 -4.43 -19.27 4.19
C GLU A 7 -3.93 -17.81 4.30
N LYS A 8 -4.23 -16.96 3.30
CA LYS A 8 -3.95 -15.52 3.38
C LYS A 8 -4.76 -14.85 4.49
N SER A 9 -6.01 -15.28 4.70
CA SER A 9 -6.88 -14.77 5.75
C SER A 9 -6.38 -15.13 7.15
N ASP A 10 -5.94 -16.36 7.38
CA ASP A 10 -5.46 -16.81 8.69
C ASP A 10 -4.11 -16.19 9.06
N CYS A 11 -3.19 -16.06 8.10
CA CYS A 11 -1.93 -15.36 8.32
C CYS A 11 -2.16 -13.88 8.69
N CYS A 12 -3.11 -13.21 8.03
CA CYS A 12 -3.48 -11.84 8.36
C CYS A 12 -4.16 -11.72 9.74
N ARG A 13 -5.00 -12.68 10.15
CA ARG A 13 -5.64 -12.69 11.47
C ARG A 13 -4.63 -12.84 12.60
N THR A 14 -3.73 -13.80 12.50
CA THR A 14 -2.68 -14.05 13.52
C THR A 14 -1.72 -12.88 13.62
N LEU A 15 -1.41 -12.22 12.50
CA LEU A 15 -0.53 -11.05 12.45
C LEU A 15 -1.21 -9.78 13.00
N SER A 16 -2.52 -9.59 12.78
CA SER A 16 -3.26 -8.44 13.33
C SER A 16 -3.28 -8.46 14.87
N GLN A 17 -3.26 -9.61 15.51
CA GLN A 17 -3.20 -9.71 16.97
C GLN A 17 -1.88 -9.18 17.56
N ASN A 18 -0.78 -9.23 16.80
CA ASN A 18 0.51 -8.71 17.24
C ASN A 18 0.64 -7.18 17.14
N ILE A 19 -0.25 -6.52 16.39
CA ILE A 19 -0.20 -5.05 16.22
C ILE A 19 -0.81 -4.30 17.39
N THR A 20 -1.73 -4.91 18.13
CA THR A 20 -2.27 -4.32 19.37
C THR A 20 -1.17 -3.98 20.39
N GLN A 21 0.05 -4.53 20.22
CA GLN A 21 1.22 -4.22 21.04
C GLN A 21 1.85 -2.85 20.73
N TYR A 22 1.52 -2.22 19.60
CA TYR A 22 2.08 -0.91 19.23
C TYR A 22 1.02 0.18 19.36
N PRO A 23 1.04 0.96 20.45
CA PRO A 23 0.06 2.03 20.67
C PRO A 23 0.18 3.13 19.61
N PRO A 24 -0.89 3.95 19.44
CA PRO A 24 -0.85 5.14 18.59
C PRO A 24 0.34 6.03 18.95
N GLY A 25 1.00 6.60 17.95
CA GLY A 25 2.19 7.43 18.13
C GLY A 25 3.52 6.68 18.21
N ASN A 26 3.52 5.36 18.39
CA ASN A 26 4.72 4.52 18.37
C ASN A 26 4.82 3.69 17.09
N LEU A 27 5.05 4.35 15.96
CA LEU A 27 5.39 3.64 14.75
C LEU A 27 6.68 2.84 14.97
N PRO A 28 6.67 1.50 14.82
CA PRO A 28 7.86 0.69 15.03
C PRO A 28 8.97 1.08 14.06
N SER A 29 10.22 0.99 14.51
CA SER A 29 11.37 1.23 13.66
C SER A 29 11.49 0.12 12.62
N ILE A 30 11.03 0.40 11.41
CA ILE A 30 11.09 -0.52 10.28
C ILE A 30 12.35 -0.21 9.47
N ARG A 31 13.18 -1.23 9.23
CA ARG A 31 14.39 -1.15 8.42
C ARG A 31 14.56 -2.43 7.61
N LEU A 32 14.01 -2.46 6.42
CA LEU A 32 14.00 -3.62 5.54
C LEU A 32 15.04 -3.52 4.43
N THR A 33 15.58 -4.66 4.07
CA THR A 33 16.36 -4.81 2.83
C THR A 33 15.45 -4.77 1.60
N HIS A 34 16.02 -4.62 0.41
CA HIS A 34 15.25 -4.63 -0.83
C HIS A 34 14.42 -5.91 -1.03
N GLY A 35 15.00 -7.08 -0.73
CA GLY A 35 14.28 -8.35 -0.82
C GLY A 35 13.09 -8.44 0.13
N GLN A 36 13.26 -7.97 1.36
CA GLN A 36 12.17 -7.90 2.34
C GLN A 36 11.07 -6.93 1.91
N ALA A 37 11.43 -5.76 1.37
CA ALA A 37 10.46 -4.80 0.83
C ALA A 37 9.65 -5.41 -0.32
N ILE A 38 10.29 -6.12 -1.25
CA ILE A 38 9.58 -6.86 -2.32
C ILE A 38 8.65 -7.90 -1.73
N TRP A 39 9.10 -8.67 -0.74
CA TRP A 39 8.26 -9.65 -0.06
C TRP A 39 7.00 -9.01 0.54
N VAL A 40 7.14 -7.90 1.27
CA VAL A 40 6.00 -7.15 1.84
C VAL A 40 5.01 -6.75 0.74
N LEU A 41 5.50 -6.17 -0.36
CA LEU A 41 4.66 -5.73 -1.47
C LEU A 41 3.95 -6.90 -2.18
N THR A 42 4.62 -8.05 -2.29
CA THR A 42 4.01 -9.28 -2.83
C THR A 42 2.92 -9.80 -1.90
N MET A 43 3.15 -9.79 -0.59
CA MET A 43 2.14 -10.20 0.41
C MET A 43 0.95 -9.25 0.47
N LEU A 44 1.12 -7.98 0.09
CA LEU A 44 0.03 -7.04 -0.11
C LEU A 44 -0.82 -7.33 -1.37
N GLY A 45 -0.37 -8.23 -2.25
CA GLY A 45 -1.07 -8.65 -3.46
C GLY A 45 -0.63 -7.93 -4.74
N TYR A 46 0.35 -7.00 -4.68
CA TYR A 46 0.79 -6.27 -5.87
C TYR A 46 1.54 -7.11 -6.90
N GLY A 47 2.04 -8.28 -6.50
CA GLY A 47 2.70 -9.25 -7.40
C GLY A 47 1.76 -10.32 -7.95
N ASP A 48 0.47 -10.30 -7.59
CA ASP A 48 -0.47 -11.32 -8.02
C ASP A 48 -0.70 -11.24 -9.54
N GLY A 49 -0.65 -12.38 -10.22
CA GLY A 49 -0.86 -12.46 -11.68
C GLY A 49 0.37 -12.12 -12.54
N VAL A 50 1.48 -11.68 -11.97
CA VAL A 50 2.72 -11.42 -12.70
C VAL A 50 3.87 -12.31 -12.24
N SER A 51 4.85 -12.55 -13.11
CA SER A 51 6.04 -13.30 -12.71
C SER A 51 6.87 -12.49 -11.70
N PRO A 52 7.62 -13.15 -10.77
CA PRO A 52 8.50 -12.46 -9.85
C PRO A 52 9.51 -11.55 -10.54
N LYS A 53 10.02 -11.95 -11.71
CA LYS A 53 10.92 -11.14 -12.54
C LYS A 53 10.24 -9.88 -13.05
N THR A 54 9.02 -9.99 -13.56
CA THR A 54 8.22 -8.86 -14.04
C THR A 54 7.93 -7.88 -12.92
N PHE A 55 7.54 -8.40 -11.75
CA PHE A 55 7.29 -7.55 -10.58
C PHE A 55 8.55 -6.82 -10.12
N TYR A 56 9.69 -7.50 -10.11
CA TYR A 56 10.98 -6.87 -9.81
C TYR A 56 11.31 -5.72 -10.78
N GLU A 57 11.11 -5.90 -12.09
CA GLU A 57 11.33 -4.85 -13.09
C GLU A 57 10.34 -3.67 -12.90
N TYR A 58 9.11 -3.91 -12.43
CA TYR A 58 8.20 -2.83 -12.03
C TYR A 58 8.79 -1.98 -10.90
N ILE A 59 9.22 -2.60 -9.81
CA ILE A 59 9.86 -1.89 -8.69
C ILE A 59 11.10 -1.12 -9.16
N LYS A 60 11.90 -1.72 -10.03
CA LYS A 60 13.09 -1.07 -10.60
C LYS A 60 12.72 0.14 -11.48
N SER A 61 11.63 0.07 -12.24
CA SER A 61 11.12 1.21 -13.02
C SER A 61 10.70 2.38 -12.13
N LEU A 62 10.00 2.11 -11.02
CA LEU A 62 9.64 3.12 -10.03
C LEU A 62 10.87 3.78 -9.41
N ARG A 63 11.92 3.01 -9.11
CA ARG A 63 13.19 3.56 -8.62
C ARG A 63 13.85 4.52 -9.62
N LYS A 64 13.77 4.24 -10.93
CA LYS A 64 14.26 5.17 -11.96
C LYS A 64 13.51 6.51 -11.93
N LEU A 65 12.23 6.51 -11.57
CA LEU A 65 11.44 7.73 -11.35
C LEU A 65 11.76 8.43 -10.03
N GLY A 66 12.58 7.81 -9.17
CA GLY A 66 12.96 8.36 -7.87
C GLY A 66 12.07 7.87 -6.72
N ILE A 67 11.24 6.85 -6.92
CA ILE A 67 10.37 6.28 -5.89
C ILE A 67 11.05 5.05 -5.29
N PRO A 68 11.23 4.96 -3.96
CA PRO A 68 10.83 5.91 -2.92
C PRO A 68 11.95 6.87 -2.46
N PHE A 69 13.14 6.82 -3.03
CA PHE A 69 14.35 7.47 -2.46
C PHE A 69 14.70 8.85 -3.04
N GLY A 70 14.01 9.31 -4.08
CA GLY A 70 14.36 10.53 -4.82
C GLY A 70 15.43 10.29 -5.91
N ARG A 71 15.45 11.20 -6.89
CA ARG A 71 16.33 11.09 -8.05
C ARG A 71 17.82 11.31 -7.71
N GLN A 72 18.10 12.17 -6.74
CA GLN A 72 19.48 12.48 -6.34
C GLN A 72 20.13 11.34 -5.57
N THR A 73 19.39 10.67 -4.70
CA THR A 73 19.89 9.57 -3.88
C THR A 73 20.33 8.37 -4.73
N LEU A 74 19.73 8.17 -5.89
CA LEU A 74 20.10 7.10 -6.82
C LEU A 74 21.51 7.30 -7.44
N ARG A 75 21.96 8.56 -7.60
CA ARG A 75 23.29 8.87 -8.16
C ARG A 75 24.41 8.70 -7.14
N SER A 76 24.15 9.04 -5.88
CA SER A 76 25.13 8.99 -4.79
C SER A 76 25.29 7.61 -4.14
N GLN A 77 24.27 6.76 -4.20
CA GLN A 77 24.22 5.48 -3.47
C GLN A 77 24.63 4.26 -4.32
N LYS A 78 25.48 4.41 -5.32
CA LYS A 78 25.91 3.25 -6.15
C LYS A 78 26.50 2.06 -5.35
N ARG A 79 26.86 2.25 -4.08
CA ARG A 79 27.47 1.22 -3.22
C ARG A 79 26.82 1.03 -1.86
N THR A 80 25.88 1.89 -1.44
CA THR A 80 25.26 1.79 -0.13
C THR A 80 23.96 1.00 -0.21
N LEU A 81 23.77 0.07 0.72
CA LEU A 81 22.51 -0.68 0.86
C LEU A 81 21.38 0.29 1.24
N ALA A 82 20.47 0.52 0.33
CA ALA A 82 19.26 1.28 0.66
C ALA A 82 18.35 0.43 1.54
N TYR A 83 17.97 0.96 2.69
CA TYR A 83 16.98 0.37 3.57
C TYR A 83 15.62 1.04 3.36
N TYR A 84 14.58 0.24 3.46
CA TYR A 84 13.20 0.70 3.34
C TYR A 84 12.59 0.83 4.73
N GLY A 85 12.24 2.05 5.11
CA GLY A 85 11.43 2.32 6.28
C GLY A 85 9.94 2.27 5.96
N TYR A 86 9.12 2.55 6.96
CA TYR A 86 7.67 2.58 6.80
C TYR A 86 7.20 3.53 5.70
N SER A 87 7.72 4.77 5.68
CA SER A 87 7.28 5.78 4.72
C SER A 87 7.63 5.41 3.27
N GLU A 88 8.80 4.79 3.07
CA GLU A 88 9.25 4.29 1.76
C GLU A 88 8.39 3.12 1.28
N LEU A 89 7.99 2.22 2.19
CA LEU A 89 7.06 1.13 1.88
C LEU A 89 5.67 1.65 1.52
N MET A 90 5.15 2.61 2.27
CA MET A 90 3.87 3.26 1.98
C MET A 90 3.90 3.97 0.63
N GLU A 91 4.99 4.69 0.31
CA GLU A 91 5.14 5.37 -0.98
C GLU A 91 5.12 4.37 -2.14
N LEU A 92 5.82 3.23 -2.00
CA LEU A 92 5.77 2.14 -2.98
C LEU A 92 4.38 1.53 -3.10
N ALA A 93 3.74 1.22 -1.97
CA ALA A 93 2.41 0.60 -1.96
C ALA A 93 1.35 1.52 -2.59
N VAL A 94 1.33 2.81 -2.25
CA VAL A 94 0.44 3.80 -2.87
C VAL A 94 0.71 3.93 -4.37
N THR A 95 1.97 3.99 -4.77
CA THR A 95 2.36 4.09 -6.19
C THR A 95 1.94 2.85 -6.98
N LEU A 96 2.13 1.66 -6.40
CA LEU A 96 1.70 0.41 -7.01
C LEU A 96 0.18 0.32 -7.11
N SER A 97 -0.56 0.77 -6.09
CA SER A 97 -2.03 0.85 -6.16
C SER A 97 -2.48 1.69 -7.35
N LEU A 98 -1.86 2.86 -7.55
CA LEU A 98 -2.16 3.72 -8.68
C LEU A 98 -1.82 3.05 -10.02
N ARG A 99 -0.68 2.37 -10.10
CA ARG A 99 -0.22 1.77 -11.36
C ARG A 99 -1.00 0.51 -11.72
N VAL A 100 -1.29 -0.34 -10.75
CA VAL A 100 -1.96 -1.64 -10.97
C VAL A 100 -3.46 -1.46 -11.16
N TYR A 101 -4.10 -0.64 -10.32
CA TYR A 101 -5.56 -0.51 -10.35
C TYR A 101 -6.07 0.63 -11.23
N HIS A 102 -5.26 1.64 -11.50
CA HIS A 102 -5.73 2.88 -12.14
C HIS A 102 -4.96 3.27 -13.41
N VAL A 103 -3.90 2.54 -13.76
CA VAL A 103 -3.10 2.77 -14.98
C VAL A 103 -2.72 4.25 -15.14
N VAL A 104 -2.19 4.85 -14.10
CA VAL A 104 -1.79 6.26 -14.15
C VAL A 104 -0.46 6.47 -14.88
N PRO A 105 -0.32 7.57 -15.63
CA PRO A 105 0.92 7.88 -16.36
C PRO A 105 2.07 8.25 -15.40
N ASP A 106 3.30 8.13 -15.88
CA ASP A 106 4.51 8.42 -15.10
C ASP A 106 4.57 9.87 -14.60
N SER A 107 3.91 10.82 -15.27
CA SER A 107 3.77 12.20 -14.80
C SER A 107 3.07 12.32 -13.44
N VAL A 108 2.05 11.47 -13.19
CA VAL A 108 1.37 11.41 -11.89
C VAL A 108 2.32 10.83 -10.84
N LEU A 109 3.07 9.80 -11.18
CA LEU A 109 4.06 9.20 -10.27
C LEU A 109 5.18 10.18 -9.92
N THR A 110 5.58 11.02 -10.87
CA THR A 110 6.55 12.10 -10.62
C THR A 110 6.01 13.10 -9.59
N ALA A 111 4.73 13.44 -9.66
CA ALA A 111 4.12 14.34 -8.69
C ALA A 111 4.08 13.75 -7.25
N ILE A 112 4.10 12.42 -7.08
CA ILE A 112 4.30 11.79 -5.77
C ILE A 112 5.69 12.14 -5.22
N VAL A 113 6.72 12.07 -6.05
CA VAL A 113 8.09 12.42 -5.67
C VAL A 113 8.18 13.88 -5.23
N ASP A 114 7.56 14.77 -5.97
CA ASP A 114 7.58 16.22 -5.69
C ASP A 114 6.83 16.57 -4.38
N ASN A 115 5.83 15.76 -4.01
CA ASN A 115 5.05 15.95 -2.79
C ASN A 115 5.45 15.01 -1.64
N ARG A 116 6.60 14.32 -1.73
CA ARG A 116 7.04 13.27 -0.78
C ARG A 116 6.96 13.70 0.68
N SER A 117 7.53 14.84 1.05
CA SER A 117 7.57 15.30 2.45
C SER A 117 6.15 15.46 3.04
N LYS A 118 5.19 15.88 2.23
CA LYS A 118 3.79 15.99 2.62
C LYS A 118 3.14 14.62 2.73
N LEU A 119 3.39 13.74 1.76
CA LEU A 119 2.87 12.37 1.74
C LEU A 119 3.38 11.56 2.93
N HIS A 120 4.66 11.65 3.26
CA HIS A 120 5.23 10.94 4.42
C HIS A 120 4.56 11.36 5.74
N ARG A 121 4.20 12.65 5.89
CA ARG A 121 3.41 13.11 7.06
C ARG A 121 1.99 12.51 7.06
N ILE A 122 1.36 12.43 5.89
CA ILE A 122 0.04 11.82 5.74
C ILE A 122 0.10 10.31 6.06
N TYR A 123 1.13 9.59 5.59
CA TYR A 123 1.31 8.16 5.87
C TYR A 123 1.47 7.87 7.37
N ARG A 124 2.26 8.68 8.09
CA ARG A 124 2.40 8.54 9.55
C ARG A 124 1.06 8.78 10.25
N ARG A 125 0.34 9.85 9.89
CA ARG A 125 -0.99 10.12 10.43
C ARG A 125 -1.97 8.97 10.15
N ALA A 126 -1.91 8.36 8.96
CA ALA A 126 -2.76 7.23 8.63
C ALA A 126 -2.52 6.01 9.54
N TYR A 127 -1.28 5.79 9.95
CA TYR A 127 -0.95 4.78 10.94
C TYR A 127 -1.56 5.08 12.30
N ASP A 128 -1.46 6.32 12.76
CA ASP A 128 -2.01 6.72 14.06
C ASP A 128 -3.54 6.69 14.06
N GLN A 129 -4.17 7.13 12.99
CA GLN A 129 -5.64 7.22 12.87
C GLN A 129 -6.35 5.86 12.83
N ARG A 130 -5.67 4.75 12.54
CA ARG A 130 -6.28 3.41 12.59
C ARG A 130 -6.84 3.06 13.98
N PHE A 131 -6.32 3.69 15.04
CA PHE A 131 -6.70 3.43 16.44
C PHE A 131 -7.79 4.37 16.94
N THR A 132 -8.10 5.45 16.25
CA THR A 132 -9.11 6.42 16.69
C THR A 132 -10.50 5.93 16.28
N GLY A 133 -11.18 5.24 17.20
CA GLY A 133 -12.55 4.75 17.01
C GLY A 133 -13.65 5.74 17.40
N LYS A 134 -13.32 6.92 17.94
CA LYS A 134 -14.34 7.90 18.36
C LYS A 134 -14.89 8.65 17.13
N GLY A 135 -16.20 8.56 16.94
CA GLY A 135 -16.89 9.29 15.86
C GLY A 135 -16.74 8.66 14.48
N THR A 136 -16.53 7.35 14.40
CA THR A 136 -16.49 6.63 13.13
C THR A 136 -17.89 6.60 12.53
N PRO A 137 -18.11 7.17 11.32
CA PRO A 137 -19.39 7.06 10.65
C PRO A 137 -19.66 5.61 10.30
N THR A 138 -20.89 5.16 10.56
CA THR A 138 -21.39 3.86 10.16
C THR A 138 -22.20 4.03 8.87
N VAL A 139 -21.87 3.27 7.85
CA VAL A 139 -22.64 3.16 6.62
C VAL A 139 -23.21 1.75 6.51
N LEU A 140 -24.31 1.59 5.81
CA LEU A 140 -24.83 0.26 5.50
C LEU A 140 -24.20 -0.24 4.20
N ASP A 141 -23.79 -1.51 4.18
CA ASP A 141 -23.39 -2.17 2.94
C ASP A 141 -24.62 -2.50 2.08
N ILE A 142 -24.40 -3.13 0.93
CA ILE A 142 -25.47 -3.53 0.01
C ILE A 142 -26.43 -4.59 0.60
N GLN A 143 -26.03 -5.22 1.70
CA GLN A 143 -26.82 -6.23 2.43
C GLN A 143 -27.50 -5.63 3.67
N GLY A 144 -27.34 -4.32 3.91
CA GLY A 144 -27.90 -3.62 5.06
C GLY A 144 -27.10 -3.80 6.36
N SER A 145 -25.90 -4.40 6.29
CA SER A 145 -25.05 -4.58 7.47
C SER A 145 -24.27 -3.30 7.79
N PRO A 146 -24.14 -2.91 9.07
CA PRO A 146 -23.42 -1.71 9.44
C PRO A 146 -21.90 -1.90 9.26
N ILE A 147 -21.29 -1.05 8.45
CA ILE A 147 -19.83 -0.97 8.26
C ILE A 147 -19.32 0.32 8.89
N GLU A 148 -18.39 0.20 9.83
CA GLU A 148 -17.70 1.35 10.37
C GLU A 148 -16.60 1.81 9.41
N LEU A 149 -16.70 3.05 8.90
CA LEU A 149 -15.69 3.67 8.07
C LEU A 149 -14.56 4.23 8.95
N ARG A 150 -13.57 3.41 9.27
CA ARG A 150 -12.43 3.81 10.09
C ARG A 150 -11.29 4.38 9.25
N GLY A 151 -10.54 5.30 9.85
CA GLY A 151 -9.25 5.76 9.34
C GLY A 151 -9.31 6.96 8.42
N CYS A 152 -8.37 7.06 7.49
CA CYS A 152 -8.28 8.17 6.55
C CYS A 152 -8.10 7.70 5.11
N PHE A 153 -8.45 8.58 4.19
CA PHE A 153 -8.30 8.40 2.75
C PHE A 153 -7.29 9.41 2.20
N LEU A 154 -6.61 9.02 1.15
CA LEU A 154 -5.73 9.91 0.40
C LEU A 154 -6.46 10.44 -0.84
N ASP A 155 -6.59 11.76 -0.93
CA ASP A 155 -6.91 12.44 -2.18
C ASP A 155 -5.62 13.02 -2.78
N LEU A 156 -5.25 12.52 -3.94
CA LEU A 156 -4.12 13.03 -4.72
C LEU A 156 -4.53 14.18 -5.65
N GLY A 157 -5.79 14.58 -5.62
CA GLY A 157 -6.30 15.62 -6.51
C GLY A 157 -6.20 15.25 -7.99
N ILE A 158 -6.14 13.94 -8.30
CA ILE A 158 -6.10 13.42 -9.67
C ILE A 158 -7.47 13.63 -10.30
N ARG A 159 -7.49 14.30 -11.45
CA ARG A 159 -8.72 14.53 -12.22
C ARG A 159 -8.51 14.09 -13.66
N PHE A 160 -9.44 13.31 -14.15
CA PHE A 160 -9.51 12.88 -15.55
C PHE A 160 -10.72 13.53 -16.20
N SER A 161 -10.55 13.97 -17.44
CA SER A 161 -11.64 14.42 -18.30
C SER A 161 -11.41 13.85 -19.70
N GLY A 162 -12.44 13.20 -20.26
CA GLY A 162 -12.34 12.54 -21.57
C GLY A 162 -11.22 11.50 -21.67
N GLY A 163 -10.96 10.75 -20.58
CA GLY A 163 -9.88 9.76 -20.50
C GLY A 163 -8.47 10.34 -20.37
N ARG A 164 -8.32 11.67 -20.33
CA ARG A 164 -7.01 12.34 -20.17
C ARG A 164 -6.83 12.89 -18.75
N LEU A 165 -5.61 12.80 -18.23
CA LEU A 165 -5.24 13.44 -16.99
C LEU A 165 -5.27 14.95 -17.16
N VAL A 166 -6.15 15.62 -16.41
CA VAL A 166 -6.34 17.09 -16.51
C VAL A 166 -5.59 17.83 -15.40
N ARG A 167 -5.51 17.24 -14.20
CA ARG A 167 -4.92 17.93 -13.06
C ARG A 167 -4.39 16.95 -12.02
N PHE A 168 -3.27 17.30 -11.40
CA PHE A 168 -2.79 16.76 -10.14
C PHE A 168 -2.80 17.88 -9.10
N GLY A 169 -3.55 17.70 -8.02
CA GLY A 169 -3.61 18.68 -6.91
C GLY A 169 -2.66 18.28 -5.77
N PRO A 170 -2.49 19.18 -4.79
CA PRO A 170 -1.72 18.84 -3.61
C PRO A 170 -2.38 17.69 -2.85
N PRO A 171 -1.60 16.66 -2.39
CA PRO A 171 -2.16 15.55 -1.66
C PRO A 171 -2.82 16.00 -0.36
N LYS A 172 -3.98 15.43 -0.06
CA LYS A 172 -4.76 15.70 1.16
C LYS A 172 -5.14 14.39 1.83
N SER A 173 -5.14 14.42 3.17
CA SER A 173 -5.78 13.39 3.98
C SER A 173 -7.23 13.79 4.21
N LEU A 174 -8.14 12.89 3.96
CA LEU A 174 -9.58 13.06 4.15
C LEU A 174 -10.07 12.11 5.24
N SER A 175 -10.97 12.60 6.07
CA SER A 175 -11.79 11.75 6.92
C SER A 175 -12.75 10.90 6.06
N PRO A 176 -13.31 9.82 6.59
CA PRO A 176 -14.31 9.02 5.87
C PRO A 176 -15.52 9.84 5.39
N MET A 177 -16.00 10.77 6.19
CA MET A 177 -17.13 11.65 5.82
C MET A 177 -16.77 12.62 4.70
N GLU A 178 -15.58 13.23 4.74
CA GLU A 178 -15.11 14.09 3.65
C GLU A 178 -14.92 13.29 2.36
N ALA A 179 -14.39 12.05 2.44
CA ALA A 179 -14.23 11.16 1.30
C ALA A 179 -15.59 10.80 0.70
N LEU A 180 -16.59 10.47 1.54
CA LEU A 180 -17.95 10.19 1.10
C LEU A 180 -18.61 11.41 0.46
N ALA A 181 -18.55 12.58 1.10
CA ALA A 181 -19.11 13.83 0.58
C ALA A 181 -18.52 14.19 -0.78
N LEU A 182 -17.20 14.06 -0.93
CA LEU A 182 -16.52 14.29 -2.21
C LEU A 182 -16.93 13.25 -3.27
N SER A 183 -17.11 11.98 -2.89
CA SER A 183 -17.59 10.94 -3.82
C SER A 183 -18.96 11.32 -4.37
N VAL A 184 -19.92 11.68 -3.50
CA VAL A 184 -21.27 12.09 -3.90
C VAL A 184 -21.24 13.34 -4.77
N GLN A 185 -20.45 14.35 -4.39
CA GLN A 185 -20.31 15.57 -5.17
C GLN A 185 -19.78 15.31 -6.57
N ARG A 186 -18.81 14.38 -6.71
CA ARG A 186 -18.16 14.08 -7.97
C ARG A 186 -18.93 13.11 -8.85
N MET A 187 -19.82 12.28 -8.29
CA MET A 187 -20.79 11.49 -9.07
C MET A 187 -21.72 12.39 -9.91
N ARG A 188 -21.94 13.63 -9.47
CA ARG A 188 -22.71 14.64 -10.22
C ARG A 188 -21.90 15.33 -11.32
N THR A 189 -20.62 15.08 -11.39
CA THR A 189 -19.72 15.61 -12.40
C THR A 189 -19.05 14.46 -13.13
N THR A 190 -18.72 14.61 -14.39
CA THR A 190 -18.02 13.59 -15.20
C THR A 190 -16.54 13.38 -14.78
N GLN A 191 -16.17 13.82 -13.57
CA GLN A 191 -14.81 13.73 -13.07
C GLN A 191 -14.59 12.43 -12.29
N THR A 192 -13.65 11.64 -12.74
CA THR A 192 -13.22 10.44 -12.00
C THR A 192 -12.37 10.85 -10.79
N TRP A 193 -12.68 10.28 -9.64
CA TRP A 193 -11.95 10.47 -8.40
C TRP A 193 -11.51 9.13 -7.83
N LEU A 194 -10.30 9.10 -7.28
CA LEU A 194 -9.68 7.90 -6.76
C LEU A 194 -9.27 8.11 -5.31
N PRO A 195 -10.18 7.84 -4.35
CA PRO A 195 -9.80 7.80 -2.95
C PRO A 195 -9.03 6.51 -2.65
N LEU A 196 -7.88 6.64 -2.02
CA LEU A 196 -7.12 5.50 -1.53
C LEU A 196 -7.31 5.39 -0.01
N GLY A 197 -7.83 4.25 0.45
CA GLY A 197 -7.95 3.95 1.88
C GLY A 197 -6.58 3.75 2.51
N LEU A 198 -6.06 4.76 3.19
CA LEU A 198 -4.70 4.73 3.73
C LEU A 198 -4.57 3.95 5.01
N SER A 199 -5.53 4.04 5.94
CA SER A 199 -5.35 3.43 7.26
C SER A 199 -5.29 1.91 7.21
N ALA A 200 -6.13 1.27 6.39
CA ALA A 200 -6.06 -0.17 6.16
C ALA A 200 -4.74 -0.59 5.48
N LEU A 201 -4.28 0.21 4.51
CA LEU A 201 -3.00 -0.02 3.86
C LEU A 201 -1.83 0.17 4.84
N ALA A 202 -1.87 1.23 5.66
CA ALA A 202 -0.86 1.52 6.68
C ALA A 202 -0.71 0.40 7.71
N GLU A 203 -1.84 -0.15 8.15
CA GLU A 203 -1.87 -1.30 9.05
C GLU A 203 -1.23 -2.53 8.40
N ARG A 204 -1.68 -2.91 7.21
CA ARG A 204 -1.15 -4.08 6.50
C ARG A 204 0.34 -3.95 6.20
N VAL A 205 0.80 -2.76 5.77
CA VAL A 205 2.22 -2.49 5.54
C VAL A 205 3.03 -2.67 6.82
N ALA A 206 2.59 -2.12 7.96
CA ALA A 206 3.30 -2.22 9.22
C ALA A 206 3.39 -3.68 9.72
N VAL A 207 2.26 -4.42 9.67
CA VAL A 207 2.21 -5.85 10.04
C VAL A 207 3.19 -6.67 9.24
N LEU A 208 3.09 -6.57 7.92
CA LEU A 208 3.92 -7.38 7.03
C LEU A 208 5.40 -6.98 7.12
N ALA A 209 5.68 -5.68 7.34
CA ALA A 209 7.06 -5.23 7.53
C ALA A 209 7.71 -5.82 8.79
N LEU A 210 6.96 -5.94 9.89
CA LEU A 210 7.44 -6.57 11.13
C LEU A 210 7.59 -8.09 10.99
N ALA A 211 6.76 -8.73 10.18
CA ALA A 211 6.80 -10.17 9.91
C ALA A 211 7.77 -10.55 8.78
N ALA A 212 8.43 -9.57 8.15
CA ALA A 212 9.27 -9.83 6.98
C ALA A 212 10.43 -10.78 7.31
N PRO A 213 10.56 -11.92 6.61
CA PRO A 213 11.60 -12.91 6.87
C PRO A 213 12.99 -12.34 6.54
N ILE A 214 14.01 -12.90 7.18
CA ILE A 214 15.41 -12.58 6.84
C ILE A 214 15.72 -13.21 5.47
N ILE A 215 15.81 -12.37 4.44
CA ILE A 215 16.13 -12.79 3.07
C ILE A 215 17.61 -12.54 2.82
N ARG A 216 18.40 -13.60 2.63
CA ARG A 216 19.81 -13.49 2.28
C ARG A 216 19.96 -13.06 0.81
N ARG A 217 21.05 -12.34 0.51
CA ARG A 217 21.38 -11.92 -0.87
C ARG A 217 21.40 -13.13 -1.81
N GLY A 218 20.69 -13.03 -2.94
CA GLY A 218 20.63 -14.10 -3.95
C GLY A 218 19.52 -15.13 -3.74
N GLN A 219 18.79 -15.09 -2.64
CA GLN A 219 17.59 -15.90 -2.46
C GLN A 219 16.36 -15.13 -2.91
N SER A 220 15.74 -15.56 -3.99
CA SER A 220 14.34 -15.19 -4.25
C SER A 220 13.48 -15.83 -3.16
N PRO A 221 12.48 -15.12 -2.59
CA PRO A 221 11.54 -15.75 -1.68
C PRO A 221 10.86 -16.89 -2.45
N LYS A 222 11.21 -18.15 -2.11
CA LYS A 222 10.49 -19.30 -2.65
C LYS A 222 9.04 -19.19 -2.18
N PRO A 223 8.05 -19.22 -3.07
CA PRO A 223 6.69 -19.51 -2.64
C PRO A 223 6.76 -20.85 -1.92
N GLN A 224 6.20 -20.91 -0.71
CA GLN A 224 6.11 -22.17 0.03
C GLN A 224 5.42 -23.17 -0.88
N SER A 225 6.20 -24.14 -1.42
CA SER A 225 5.66 -25.24 -2.17
C SER A 225 4.90 -26.10 -1.18
N ARG A 226 3.59 -26.20 -1.36
CA ARG A 226 2.77 -27.20 -0.69
C ARG A 226 3.43 -28.56 -0.88
N SER A 227 3.75 -29.20 0.23
CA SER A 227 3.96 -30.62 0.25
C SER A 227 2.71 -31.27 -0.35
N ALA A 228 2.83 -31.82 -1.54
CA ALA A 228 1.78 -32.64 -2.12
C ALA A 228 1.67 -33.88 -1.23
N GLU A 229 0.67 -33.90 -0.35
CA GLU A 229 0.22 -35.14 0.27
C GLU A 229 -0.15 -36.10 -0.85
N LYS A 230 0.64 -37.15 -1.01
CA LYS A 230 0.31 -38.27 -1.88
C LYS A 230 -1.00 -38.87 -1.35
N PRO A 231 -2.04 -39.01 -2.20
CA PRO A 231 -3.21 -39.79 -1.79
C PRO A 231 -2.75 -41.21 -1.56
N GLY A 232 -2.91 -41.69 -0.31
CA GLY A 232 -2.68 -43.11 0.05
C GLY A 232 -3.57 -43.99 -0.80
N THR A 233 -2.96 -44.88 -1.59
CA THR A 233 -3.59 -46.04 -2.19
C THR A 233 -3.94 -47.02 -1.07
N SER A 234 -5.23 -47.21 -0.89
CA SER A 234 -5.81 -48.39 -0.23
C SER A 234 -6.77 -49.05 -1.18
#